data_98355acc3acfae1747516326d3cc27e1
#
_entry.id   98355acc3acfae1747516326d3cc27e1
#
_cell.length_a   1.000
_cell.length_b   1.000
_cell.length_c   1.000
_cell.angle_alpha   90.00
_cell.angle_beta   90.00
_cell.angle_gamma   90.00
#
_symmetry.space_group_name_H-M   'P 1'
#
loop_
_entity.id
_entity.type
_entity.pdbx_description
1 polymer ?
#
loop_
_entity_poly.entity_id
_entity_poly.type
_entity_poly.pdbx_seq_one_letter_code
_entity_poly.pdbx_strand_id
1 'polypeptide(L)'
;LIVVHGLAGGTGATTMAVNLAWELATTGKDDSPTVCVLDLDLQFGSVATFLDLPRREVVFEMLSETASMDDEVFGQALLAYEEKLQVLTAPSDLIPLDLISSEDVDKIVAMARRHFDYVIVDVPTTLVQWSETLLHSAHVYFAMIELDMRSAQNVLRLKRALQSEDLPFEKLRFALNRAPKFTDLNGKSRVKRMAESLGISIDLQLPDGAKQVPQGADHGLPLAKSAPKNPLRKEIAKLAASLHELGQDGQKSNAQAA
;
A
#
# COMPACT_ATOMS: atom_id res chain seq x y z
N LEU A 1 -6.93 6.17 -4.94
CA LEU A 1 -6.14 6.04 -3.71
C LEU A 1 -6.26 4.62 -3.15
N ILE A 2 -5.11 3.97 -2.96
CA ILE A 2 -4.97 2.62 -2.40
C ILE A 2 -4.06 2.72 -1.19
N VAL A 3 -4.53 2.27 -0.03
CA VAL A 3 -3.74 2.23 1.20
C VAL A 3 -3.33 0.78 1.48
N VAL A 4 -2.09 0.57 1.88
CA VAL A 4 -1.56 -0.75 2.26
C VAL A 4 -1.03 -0.67 3.69
N HIS A 5 -1.68 -1.40 4.59
CA HIS A 5 -1.41 -1.37 6.02
C HIS A 5 -1.06 -2.77 6.53
N GLY A 6 0.13 -2.94 7.06
CA GLY A 6 0.53 -4.19 7.72
C GLY A 6 0.01 -4.24 9.16
N LEU A 7 -0.90 -5.16 9.47
CA LEU A 7 -1.43 -5.27 10.84
C LEU A 7 -0.45 -5.91 11.83
N ALA A 8 0.72 -6.32 11.36
CA ALA A 8 1.85 -6.73 12.18
C ALA A 8 3.13 -6.54 11.37
N GLY A 9 4.25 -6.32 12.07
CA GLY A 9 5.54 -6.22 11.41
C GLY A 9 5.86 -7.48 10.59
N GLY A 10 6.33 -7.30 9.37
CA GLY A 10 6.70 -8.38 8.45
C GLY A 10 5.54 -9.04 7.68
N THR A 11 4.32 -8.53 7.77
CA THR A 11 3.16 -9.05 6.99
C THR A 11 3.25 -8.76 5.49
N GLY A 12 4.25 -8.00 5.04
CA GLY A 12 4.54 -7.77 3.63
C GLY A 12 3.83 -6.57 3.01
N ALA A 13 3.44 -5.56 3.81
CA ALA A 13 2.78 -4.35 3.32
C ALA A 13 3.63 -3.61 2.28
N THR A 14 4.86 -3.25 2.60
CA THR A 14 5.77 -2.58 1.66
C THR A 14 6.04 -3.43 0.41
N THR A 15 6.20 -4.75 0.57
CA THR A 15 6.32 -5.67 -0.59
C THR A 15 5.10 -5.55 -1.50
N MET A 16 3.91 -5.53 -0.92
CA MET A 16 2.65 -5.39 -1.65
C MET A 16 2.58 -4.01 -2.33
N ALA A 17 2.84 -2.92 -1.59
CA ALA A 17 2.76 -1.55 -2.10
C ALA A 17 3.67 -1.34 -3.32
N VAL A 18 4.96 -1.69 -3.19
CA VAL A 18 5.95 -1.54 -4.26
C VAL A 18 5.61 -2.37 -5.49
N ASN A 19 5.26 -3.64 -5.29
CA ASN A 19 4.98 -4.53 -6.43
C ASN A 19 3.65 -4.20 -7.11
N LEU A 20 2.62 -3.81 -6.35
CA LEU A 20 1.35 -3.36 -6.91
C LEU A 20 1.54 -2.06 -7.73
N ALA A 21 2.31 -1.11 -7.19
CA ALA A 21 2.64 0.12 -7.90
C ALA A 21 3.33 -0.16 -9.23
N TRP A 22 4.32 -1.04 -9.23
CA TRP A 22 5.03 -1.41 -10.44
C TRP A 22 4.13 -2.10 -11.48
N GLU A 23 3.30 -3.05 -11.05
CA GLU A 23 2.37 -3.73 -11.95
C GLU A 23 1.33 -2.76 -12.54
N LEU A 24 0.82 -1.81 -11.76
CA LEU A 24 -0.08 -0.76 -12.24
C LEU A 24 0.63 0.15 -13.27
N ALA A 25 1.83 0.64 -12.95
CA ALA A 25 2.60 1.53 -13.81
C ALA A 25 3.09 0.87 -15.12
N THR A 26 3.03 -0.45 -15.18
CA THR A 26 3.41 -1.24 -16.36
C THR A 26 2.24 -1.97 -17.00
N THR A 27 1.02 -1.72 -16.53
CA THR A 27 -0.22 -2.20 -17.15
C THR A 27 -0.51 -1.38 -18.40
N GLY A 28 -0.70 -2.04 -19.54
CA GLY A 28 -0.83 -1.36 -20.83
C GLY A 28 0.52 -1.13 -21.52
N LYS A 29 0.52 -1.20 -22.85
CA LYS A 29 1.76 -1.08 -23.63
C LYS A 29 2.10 0.38 -23.95
N ASP A 30 1.12 1.16 -24.36
CA ASP A 30 1.31 2.51 -24.89
C ASP A 30 0.60 3.60 -24.05
N ASP A 31 -0.31 3.19 -23.15
CA ASP A 31 -1.10 4.09 -22.29
C ASP A 31 -1.07 3.56 -20.84
N SER A 32 0.12 3.49 -20.28
CA SER A 32 0.30 3.07 -18.89
C SER A 32 -0.11 4.20 -17.96
N PRO A 33 -0.87 3.91 -16.88
CA PRO A 33 -1.26 4.92 -15.93
C PRO A 33 -0.06 5.51 -15.18
N THR A 34 -0.18 6.75 -14.78
CA THR A 34 0.78 7.41 -13.89
C THR A 34 0.55 6.94 -12.46
N VAL A 35 1.64 6.53 -11.78
CA VAL A 35 1.56 5.94 -10.44
C VAL A 35 2.52 6.60 -9.48
N CYS A 36 2.02 6.97 -8.30
CA CYS A 36 2.81 7.49 -7.19
C CYS A 36 2.74 6.55 -5.99
N VAL A 37 3.87 6.32 -5.34
CA VAL A 37 3.97 5.65 -4.04
C VAL A 37 4.32 6.68 -2.98
N LEU A 38 3.56 6.74 -1.90
CA LEU A 38 3.82 7.55 -0.72
C LEU A 38 4.23 6.63 0.44
N ASP A 39 5.48 6.71 0.88
CA ASP A 39 5.97 6.01 2.07
C ASP A 39 5.72 6.88 3.29
N LEU A 40 4.60 6.66 3.96
CA LEU A 40 4.22 7.39 5.17
C LEU A 40 4.59 6.65 6.47
N ASP A 41 5.35 5.56 6.39
CA ASP A 41 6.03 5.03 7.57
C ASP A 41 7.28 5.85 7.85
N LEU A 42 7.09 6.99 8.50
CA LEU A 42 8.11 8.03 8.70
C LEU A 42 9.27 7.57 9.59
N GLN A 43 9.14 6.44 10.28
CA GLN A 43 10.18 5.91 11.16
C GLN A 43 10.92 4.72 10.55
N PHE A 44 10.19 3.78 9.97
CA PHE A 44 10.77 2.53 9.47
C PHE A 44 10.40 2.25 8.00
N GLY A 45 9.93 3.27 7.29
CA GLY A 45 9.58 3.17 5.88
C GLY A 45 10.73 2.60 5.05
N SER A 46 10.41 1.68 4.20
CA SER A 46 11.39 0.89 3.46
C SER A 46 11.19 0.88 1.94
N VAL A 47 10.25 1.67 1.42
CA VAL A 47 10.04 1.79 -0.03
C VAL A 47 11.31 2.20 -0.76
N ALA A 48 12.07 3.17 -0.20
CA ALA A 48 13.37 3.58 -0.74
C ALA A 48 14.34 2.41 -0.87
N THR A 49 14.43 1.56 0.17
CA THR A 49 15.30 0.38 0.17
C THR A 49 14.86 -0.66 -0.86
N PHE A 50 13.54 -0.89 -0.99
CA PHE A 50 12.97 -1.85 -1.95
C PHE A 50 13.16 -1.45 -3.41
N LEU A 51 13.48 -0.18 -3.67
CA LEU A 51 13.66 0.37 -5.02
C LEU A 51 15.06 0.95 -5.25
N ASP A 52 15.99 0.74 -4.33
CA ASP A 52 17.35 1.31 -4.35
C ASP A 52 17.35 2.82 -4.65
N LEU A 53 16.44 3.54 -3.96
CA LEU A 53 16.32 4.99 -4.07
C LEU A 53 17.01 5.69 -2.90
N PRO A 54 17.63 6.87 -3.14
CA PRO A 54 18.20 7.67 -2.06
C PRO A 54 17.07 8.27 -1.20
N ARG A 55 17.35 8.53 0.07
CA ARG A 55 16.51 9.35 0.94
C ARG A 55 17.02 10.79 0.86
N ARG A 56 16.11 11.75 0.67
CA ARG A 56 16.45 13.15 0.41
C ARG A 56 15.94 14.05 1.52
N GLU A 57 16.75 15.04 1.89
CA GLU A 57 16.42 16.03 2.92
C GLU A 57 15.17 16.84 2.56
N VAL A 58 14.97 17.14 1.28
CA VAL A 58 13.79 17.88 0.80
C VAL A 58 12.45 17.22 1.20
N VAL A 59 12.43 15.92 1.45
CA VAL A 59 11.25 15.22 1.96
C VAL A 59 10.93 15.68 3.37
N PHE A 60 11.93 15.75 4.25
CA PHE A 60 11.76 16.24 5.62
C PHE A 60 11.33 17.71 5.63
N GLU A 61 11.97 18.56 4.81
CA GLU A 61 11.60 19.97 4.68
C GLU A 61 10.14 20.11 4.26
N MET A 62 9.70 19.41 3.22
CA MET A 62 8.31 19.42 2.75
C MET A 62 7.32 18.94 3.84
N LEU A 63 7.64 17.85 4.54
CA LEU A 63 6.79 17.31 5.60
C LEU A 63 6.70 18.22 6.82
N SER A 64 7.76 18.99 7.10
CA SER A 64 7.81 19.93 8.22
C SER A 64 7.02 21.20 7.94
N GLU A 65 6.77 21.55 6.67
CA GLU A 65 6.10 22.78 6.28
C GLU A 65 5.10 22.56 5.12
N THR A 66 4.20 21.59 5.30
CA THR A 66 3.19 21.22 4.29
C THR A 66 2.26 22.40 3.91
N ALA A 67 2.17 23.45 4.76
CA ALA A 67 1.38 24.63 4.46
C ALA A 67 1.87 25.35 3.21
N SER A 68 3.18 25.33 2.96
CA SER A 68 3.83 25.98 1.79
C SER A 68 4.00 25.02 0.59
N MET A 69 3.54 23.77 0.70
CA MET A 69 3.65 22.77 -0.36
C MET A 69 2.78 23.16 -1.56
N ASP A 70 3.43 23.43 -2.68
CA ASP A 70 2.83 23.59 -4.00
C ASP A 70 3.25 22.43 -4.94
N ASP A 71 2.85 22.52 -6.20
CA ASP A 71 3.16 21.48 -7.21
C ASP A 71 4.68 21.35 -7.45
N GLU A 72 5.43 22.43 -7.33
CA GLU A 72 6.90 22.43 -7.52
C GLU A 72 7.60 21.75 -6.34
N VAL A 73 7.27 22.15 -5.11
CA VAL A 73 7.82 21.56 -3.87
C VAL A 73 7.51 20.08 -3.81
N PHE A 74 6.26 19.68 -4.08
CA PHE A 74 5.87 18.28 -4.12
C PHE A 74 6.63 17.51 -5.20
N GLY A 75 6.72 18.05 -6.41
CA GLY A 75 7.47 17.44 -7.51
C GLY A 75 8.97 17.26 -7.21
N GLN A 76 9.59 18.23 -6.52
CA GLN A 76 10.99 18.13 -6.09
C GLN A 76 11.23 17.06 -5.02
N ALA A 77 10.23 16.77 -4.19
CA ALA A 77 10.31 15.72 -3.17
C ALA A 77 10.17 14.31 -3.75
N LEU A 78 9.59 14.17 -4.93
CA LEU A 78 9.41 12.87 -5.59
C LEU A 78 10.71 12.39 -6.25
N LEU A 79 10.88 11.07 -6.27
CA LEU A 79 11.95 10.38 -7.00
C LEU A 79 11.34 9.49 -8.07
N ALA A 80 11.86 9.60 -9.29
CA ALA A 80 11.48 8.70 -10.36
C ALA A 80 12.21 7.36 -10.24
N TYR A 81 11.46 6.27 -10.26
CA TYR A 81 12.00 4.92 -10.42
C TYR A 81 11.74 4.44 -11.85
N GLU A 82 12.83 4.28 -12.64
CA GLU A 82 12.80 3.84 -14.06
C GLU A 82 11.76 4.60 -14.93
N GLU A 83 11.58 5.88 -14.66
CA GLU A 83 10.61 6.74 -15.37
C GLU A 83 9.15 6.24 -15.36
N LYS A 84 8.85 5.21 -14.56
CA LYS A 84 7.54 4.56 -14.46
C LYS A 84 6.81 4.87 -13.18
N LEU A 85 7.51 4.92 -12.05
CA LEU A 85 6.94 5.28 -10.76
C LEU A 85 7.49 6.61 -10.28
N GLN A 86 6.64 7.37 -9.60
CA GLN A 86 7.07 8.47 -8.76
C GLN A 86 6.95 8.04 -7.30
N VAL A 87 7.95 8.32 -6.49
CA VAL A 87 8.04 7.84 -5.10
C VAL A 87 8.36 8.98 -4.16
N LEU A 88 7.49 9.22 -3.20
CA LEU A 88 7.80 9.98 -2.01
C LEU A 88 8.35 8.98 -0.98
N THR A 89 9.65 9.04 -0.73
CA THR A 89 10.30 8.15 0.25
C THR A 89 10.07 8.65 1.67
N ALA A 90 10.17 7.76 2.66
CA ALA A 90 10.30 8.20 4.04
C ALA A 90 11.59 9.03 4.22
N PRO A 91 11.63 9.97 5.20
CA PRO A 91 12.81 10.79 5.49
C PRO A 91 14.07 9.96 5.81
N SER A 92 15.23 10.61 5.75
CA SER A 92 16.51 9.97 6.09
C SER A 92 16.60 9.63 7.57
N ASP A 93 16.13 10.55 8.41
CA ASP A 93 16.16 10.43 9.85
C ASP A 93 14.82 9.95 10.41
N LEU A 94 14.87 9.32 11.58
CA LEU A 94 13.65 8.98 12.32
C LEU A 94 12.98 10.25 12.80
N ILE A 95 11.75 10.46 12.39
CA ILE A 95 10.98 11.63 12.83
C ILE A 95 9.80 11.19 13.69
N PRO A 96 9.31 12.06 14.60
CA PRO A 96 8.12 11.79 15.38
C PRO A 96 6.91 11.53 14.48
N LEU A 97 6.06 10.56 14.85
CA LEU A 97 4.87 10.20 14.07
C LEU A 97 3.81 11.31 14.05
N ASP A 98 3.89 12.23 15.01
CA ASP A 98 3.03 13.41 15.14
C ASP A 98 3.60 14.66 14.46
N LEU A 99 4.72 14.53 13.72
CA LEU A 99 5.25 15.63 12.90
C LEU A 99 4.24 16.11 11.87
N ILE A 100 3.50 15.18 11.27
CA ILE A 100 2.44 15.46 10.30
C ILE A 100 1.07 15.23 10.92
N SER A 101 0.18 16.18 10.69
CA SER A 101 -1.22 16.13 11.12
C SER A 101 -2.11 15.42 10.11
N SER A 102 -3.37 15.23 10.45
CA SER A 102 -4.41 14.75 9.52
C SER A 102 -4.59 15.69 8.32
N GLU A 103 -4.49 16.99 8.54
CA GLU A 103 -4.60 18.01 7.49
C GLU A 103 -3.41 17.97 6.51
N ASP A 104 -2.20 17.68 7.04
CA ASP A 104 -1.00 17.56 6.21
C ASP A 104 -1.08 16.32 5.32
N VAL A 105 -1.52 15.19 5.86
CA VAL A 105 -1.72 13.97 5.09
C VAL A 105 -2.79 14.16 4.02
N ASP A 106 -3.89 14.83 4.35
CA ASP A 106 -4.94 15.14 3.37
C ASP A 106 -4.41 16.00 2.21
N LYS A 107 -3.60 17.04 2.51
CA LYS A 107 -2.93 17.85 1.50
C LYS A 107 -1.99 17.05 0.62
N ILE A 108 -1.12 16.22 1.21
CA ILE A 108 -0.17 15.38 0.46
C ILE A 108 -0.92 14.43 -0.47
N VAL A 109 -1.95 13.75 0.05
CA VAL A 109 -2.77 12.82 -0.73
C VAL A 109 -3.55 13.54 -1.83
N ALA A 110 -4.14 14.70 -1.52
CA ALA A 110 -4.85 15.51 -2.50
C ALA A 110 -3.91 15.99 -3.62
N MET A 111 -2.69 16.42 -3.26
CA MET A 111 -1.65 16.80 -4.21
C MET A 111 -1.29 15.61 -5.13
N ALA A 112 -0.98 14.46 -4.56
CA ALA A 112 -0.66 13.27 -5.34
C ALA A 112 -1.82 12.85 -6.28
N ARG A 113 -3.07 12.91 -5.82
CA ARG A 113 -4.26 12.55 -6.63
C ARG A 113 -4.54 13.51 -7.78
N ARG A 114 -4.02 14.73 -7.76
CA ARG A 114 -4.14 15.67 -8.89
C ARG A 114 -3.20 15.31 -10.04
N HIS A 115 -2.06 14.68 -9.73
CA HIS A 115 -1.00 14.44 -10.69
C HIS A 115 -0.90 12.98 -11.16
N PHE A 116 -1.51 12.04 -10.41
CA PHE A 116 -1.36 10.60 -10.67
C PHE A 116 -2.71 9.88 -10.75
N ASP A 117 -2.82 8.95 -11.70
CA ASP A 117 -4.00 8.09 -11.85
C ASP A 117 -4.15 7.15 -10.65
N TYR A 118 -3.02 6.66 -10.14
CA TYR A 118 -2.96 5.80 -8.95
C TYR A 118 -2.00 6.37 -7.91
N VAL A 119 -2.49 6.46 -6.68
CA VAL A 119 -1.69 6.78 -5.50
C VAL A 119 -1.75 5.61 -4.55
N ILE A 120 -0.60 5.04 -4.21
CA ILE A 120 -0.45 3.94 -3.26
C ILE A 120 0.26 4.47 -2.03
N VAL A 121 -0.34 4.27 -0.87
CA VAL A 121 0.21 4.73 0.41
C VAL A 121 0.63 3.53 1.23
N ASP A 122 1.92 3.42 1.52
CA ASP A 122 2.46 2.47 2.51
C ASP A 122 2.45 3.14 3.88
N VAL A 123 1.73 2.55 4.84
CA VAL A 123 1.51 3.16 6.15
C VAL A 123 2.15 2.33 7.27
N PRO A 124 2.54 2.97 8.39
CA PRO A 124 3.11 2.26 9.54
C PRO A 124 2.12 1.25 10.12
N THR A 125 2.66 0.20 10.74
CA THR A 125 1.85 -0.80 11.48
C THR A 125 1.07 -0.17 12.63
N THR A 126 1.60 0.92 13.20
CA THR A 126 0.96 1.66 14.29
C THR A 126 -0.12 2.58 13.75
N LEU A 127 -1.30 2.54 14.37
CA LEU A 127 -2.33 3.55 14.12
C LEU A 127 -1.85 4.90 14.69
N VAL A 128 -1.93 5.92 13.86
CA VAL A 128 -1.56 7.29 14.17
C VAL A 128 -2.76 8.21 13.95
N GLN A 129 -2.70 9.45 14.39
CA GLN A 129 -3.81 10.40 14.33
C GLN A 129 -4.40 10.53 12.93
N TRP A 130 -3.58 10.54 11.90
CA TRP A 130 -4.02 10.66 10.50
C TRP A 130 -4.45 9.34 9.84
N SER A 131 -4.39 8.21 10.53
CA SER A 131 -4.84 6.91 9.97
C SER A 131 -6.32 6.94 9.57
N GLU A 132 -7.14 7.66 10.33
CA GLU A 132 -8.56 7.87 10.03
C GLU A 132 -8.76 8.61 8.70
N THR A 133 -7.98 9.66 8.45
CA THR A 133 -8.02 10.43 7.19
C THR A 133 -7.81 9.52 5.98
N LEU A 134 -6.81 8.64 6.05
CA LEU A 134 -6.56 7.68 4.99
C LEU A 134 -7.66 6.63 4.86
N LEU A 135 -8.22 6.16 5.97
CA LEU A 135 -9.34 5.21 5.94
C LEU A 135 -10.56 5.81 5.25
N HIS A 136 -10.89 7.07 5.54
CA HIS A 136 -11.99 7.76 4.88
C HIS A 136 -11.73 8.04 3.40
N SER A 137 -10.53 8.47 3.05
CA SER A 137 -10.15 8.90 1.70
C SER A 137 -9.87 7.73 0.74
N ALA A 138 -9.51 6.55 1.28
CA ALA A 138 -9.15 5.39 0.47
C ALA A 138 -10.31 4.88 -0.38
N HIS A 139 -10.03 4.56 -1.66
CA HIS A 139 -10.92 3.77 -2.49
C HIS A 139 -10.79 2.28 -2.16
N VAL A 140 -9.56 1.83 -1.84
CA VAL A 140 -9.26 0.49 -1.37
C VAL A 140 -8.28 0.60 -0.21
N TYR A 141 -8.57 -0.06 0.91
CA TYR A 141 -7.70 -0.13 2.07
C TYR A 141 -7.35 -1.59 2.35
N PHE A 142 -6.14 -2.00 1.97
CA PHE A 142 -5.65 -3.35 2.23
C PHE A 142 -5.08 -3.47 3.64
N ALA A 143 -5.68 -4.35 4.43
CA ALA A 143 -5.20 -4.77 5.74
C ALA A 143 -4.42 -6.09 5.58
N MET A 144 -3.09 -6.02 5.59
CA MET A 144 -2.21 -7.16 5.38
C MET A 144 -2.09 -8.00 6.66
N ILE A 145 -2.38 -9.29 6.55
CA ILE A 145 -2.34 -10.26 7.65
C ILE A 145 -1.59 -11.52 7.25
N GLU A 146 -1.23 -12.33 8.24
CA GLU A 146 -0.73 -13.70 8.08
C GLU A 146 -1.62 -14.70 8.84
N LEU A 147 -1.47 -15.98 8.54
CA LEU A 147 -2.24 -17.06 9.19
C LEU A 147 -1.64 -17.41 10.56
N ASP A 148 -1.56 -16.42 11.45
CA ASP A 148 -1.01 -16.55 12.80
C ASP A 148 -1.88 -15.85 13.86
N MET A 149 -1.58 -16.14 15.14
CA MET A 149 -2.31 -15.58 16.27
C MET A 149 -2.07 -14.07 16.45
N ARG A 150 -0.89 -13.58 16.07
CA ARG A 150 -0.54 -12.15 16.15
C ARG A 150 -1.44 -11.34 15.24
N SER A 151 -1.55 -11.75 13.97
CA SER A 151 -2.46 -11.12 13.01
C SER A 151 -3.91 -11.20 13.49
N ALA A 152 -4.36 -12.37 13.97
CA ALA A 152 -5.72 -12.53 14.47
C ALA A 152 -6.04 -11.57 15.62
N GLN A 153 -5.15 -11.45 16.61
CA GLN A 153 -5.32 -10.52 17.73
C GLN A 153 -5.35 -9.06 17.28
N ASN A 154 -4.48 -8.69 16.33
CA ASN A 154 -4.43 -7.31 15.84
C ASN A 154 -5.66 -6.96 15.00
N VAL A 155 -6.20 -7.89 14.19
CA VAL A 155 -7.51 -7.71 13.53
C VAL A 155 -8.62 -7.43 14.55
N LEU A 156 -8.70 -8.21 15.65
CA LEU A 156 -9.71 -7.98 16.68
C LEU A 156 -9.54 -6.62 17.37
N ARG A 157 -8.30 -6.21 17.63
CA ARG A 157 -8.02 -4.89 18.24
C ARG A 157 -8.40 -3.77 17.28
N LEU A 158 -8.01 -3.86 16.01
CA LEU A 158 -8.36 -2.88 14.99
C LEU A 158 -9.88 -2.78 14.83
N LYS A 159 -10.58 -3.92 14.71
CA LYS A 159 -12.03 -3.95 14.60
C LYS A 159 -12.70 -3.23 15.75
N ARG A 160 -12.28 -3.49 16.99
CA ARG A 160 -12.82 -2.83 18.18
C ARG A 160 -12.54 -1.33 18.18
N ALA A 161 -11.29 -0.92 17.83
CA ALA A 161 -10.93 0.48 17.76
C ALA A 161 -11.77 1.23 16.72
N LEU A 162 -11.90 0.72 15.51
CA LEU A 162 -12.72 1.35 14.48
C LEU A 162 -14.20 1.40 14.85
N GLN A 163 -14.73 0.34 15.45
CA GLN A 163 -16.12 0.31 15.90
C GLN A 163 -16.41 1.25 17.08
N SER A 164 -15.45 1.45 17.98
CA SER A 164 -15.62 2.38 19.12
C SER A 164 -15.66 3.84 18.68
N GLU A 165 -15.01 4.18 17.57
CA GLU A 165 -14.94 5.51 16.99
C GLU A 165 -15.93 5.69 15.81
N ASP A 166 -16.84 4.74 15.59
CA ASP A 166 -17.79 4.73 14.46
C ASP A 166 -17.11 4.87 13.07
N LEU A 167 -15.92 4.29 12.93
CA LEU A 167 -15.13 4.34 11.69
C LEU A 167 -15.47 3.17 10.75
N PRO A 168 -15.37 3.35 9.43
CA PRO A 168 -15.86 2.42 8.43
C PRO A 168 -14.99 1.14 8.31
N PHE A 169 -15.16 0.20 9.24
CA PHE A 169 -14.49 -1.09 9.25
C PHE A 169 -14.73 -1.89 7.96
N GLU A 170 -15.89 -1.74 7.33
CA GLU A 170 -16.28 -2.41 6.10
C GLU A 170 -15.46 -1.98 4.87
N LYS A 171 -14.74 -0.86 4.94
CA LYS A 171 -13.79 -0.45 3.89
C LYS A 171 -12.53 -1.31 3.84
N LEU A 172 -12.19 -2.00 4.92
CA LEU A 172 -11.00 -2.85 4.97
C LEU A 172 -11.16 -4.05 4.04
N ARG A 173 -10.14 -4.31 3.25
CA ARG A 173 -9.97 -5.51 2.44
C ARG A 173 -8.83 -6.33 3.01
N PHE A 174 -9.16 -7.44 3.66
CA PHE A 174 -8.13 -8.28 4.28
C PHE A 174 -7.37 -9.07 3.23
N ALA A 175 -6.06 -8.85 3.18
CA ALA A 175 -5.14 -9.56 2.31
C ALA A 175 -4.25 -10.49 3.13
N LEU A 176 -4.47 -11.79 2.98
CA LEU A 176 -3.67 -12.83 3.63
C LEU A 176 -2.40 -13.07 2.84
N ASN A 177 -1.26 -12.66 3.39
CA ASN A 177 0.05 -12.98 2.83
C ASN A 177 0.52 -14.38 3.26
N ARG A 178 1.43 -14.95 2.48
CA ARG A 178 1.92 -16.34 2.66
C ARG A 178 0.78 -17.34 2.82
N ALA A 179 -0.28 -17.14 2.04
CA ALA A 179 -1.45 -18.00 2.05
C ALA A 179 -1.07 -19.46 1.78
N PRO A 180 -1.74 -20.42 2.40
CA PRO A 180 -1.52 -21.84 2.15
C PRO A 180 -1.68 -22.17 0.67
N LYS A 181 -0.89 -23.14 0.18
CA LYS A 181 -1.00 -23.62 -1.20
C LYS A 181 -2.41 -24.15 -1.48
N PHE A 182 -2.85 -24.01 -2.71
CA PHE A 182 -4.18 -24.47 -3.12
C PHE A 182 -4.43 -25.95 -2.82
N THR A 183 -3.40 -26.78 -2.80
CA THR A 183 -3.44 -28.22 -2.46
C THR A 183 -3.43 -28.50 -0.96
N ASP A 184 -3.16 -27.52 -0.11
CA ASP A 184 -3.15 -27.69 1.35
C ASP A 184 -4.56 -27.51 1.93
N LEU A 185 -5.27 -28.63 2.07
CA LEU A 185 -6.62 -28.65 2.63
C LEU A 185 -6.67 -28.23 4.11
N ASN A 186 -5.64 -28.57 4.88
CA ASN A 186 -5.54 -28.16 6.29
C ASN A 186 -5.34 -26.63 6.40
N GLY A 187 -4.46 -26.09 5.56
CA GLY A 187 -4.24 -24.65 5.48
C GLY A 187 -5.52 -23.91 5.13
N LYS A 188 -6.25 -24.36 4.11
CA LYS A 188 -7.56 -23.77 3.73
C LYS A 188 -8.57 -23.81 4.88
N SER A 189 -8.67 -24.92 5.59
CA SER A 189 -9.52 -25.05 6.78
C SER A 189 -9.14 -24.04 7.87
N ARG A 190 -7.84 -23.79 8.06
CA ARG A 190 -7.35 -22.79 9.03
C ARG A 190 -7.70 -21.37 8.59
N VAL A 191 -7.54 -21.04 7.31
CA VAL A 191 -7.95 -19.74 6.75
C VAL A 191 -9.44 -19.50 6.98
N LYS A 192 -10.28 -20.47 6.63
CA LYS A 192 -11.73 -20.40 6.84
C LYS A 192 -12.08 -20.18 8.32
N ARG A 193 -11.51 -20.97 9.22
CA ARG A 193 -11.75 -20.82 10.67
C ARG A 193 -11.29 -19.49 11.22
N MET A 194 -10.15 -18.97 10.74
CA MET A 194 -9.67 -17.63 11.12
C MET A 194 -10.67 -16.56 10.68
N ALA A 195 -11.10 -16.56 9.43
CA ALA A 195 -12.08 -15.62 8.90
C ALA A 195 -13.41 -15.67 9.68
N GLU A 196 -13.95 -16.88 9.92
CA GLU A 196 -15.18 -17.08 10.70
C GLU A 196 -15.04 -16.59 12.14
N SER A 197 -13.93 -16.92 12.83
CA SER A 197 -13.72 -16.54 14.22
C SER A 197 -13.54 -15.02 14.41
N LEU A 198 -13.00 -14.34 13.41
CA LEU A 198 -12.81 -12.88 13.41
C LEU A 198 -14.04 -12.12 12.87
N GLY A 199 -14.96 -12.82 12.21
CA GLY A 199 -16.11 -12.23 11.52
C GLY A 199 -15.65 -11.27 10.42
N ILE A 200 -14.71 -11.72 9.56
CA ILE A 200 -14.18 -10.98 8.43
C ILE A 200 -14.23 -11.82 7.15
N SER A 201 -14.17 -11.15 6.00
CA SER A 201 -13.84 -11.78 4.72
C SER A 201 -12.35 -11.63 4.44
N ILE A 202 -11.72 -12.68 3.94
CA ILE A 202 -10.35 -12.60 3.39
C ILE A 202 -10.49 -12.44 1.88
N ASP A 203 -10.36 -11.20 1.44
CA ASP A 203 -10.68 -10.80 0.06
C ASP A 203 -9.56 -11.17 -0.92
N LEU A 204 -8.33 -11.21 -0.43
CA LEU A 204 -7.15 -11.50 -1.22
C LEU A 204 -6.26 -12.54 -0.51
N GLN A 205 -5.84 -13.57 -1.23
CA GLN A 205 -4.89 -14.56 -0.75
C GLN A 205 -3.63 -14.53 -1.62
N LEU A 206 -2.54 -14.07 -1.04
CA LEU A 206 -1.25 -13.94 -1.71
C LEU A 206 -0.36 -15.14 -1.36
N PRO A 207 0.12 -15.89 -2.35
CA PRO A 207 1.03 -17.00 -2.09
C PRO A 207 2.38 -16.53 -1.56
N ASP A 208 3.11 -17.41 -0.90
CA ASP A 208 4.46 -17.13 -0.45
C ASP A 208 5.40 -16.93 -1.66
N GLY A 209 6.02 -15.76 -1.76
CA GLY A 209 7.05 -15.45 -2.74
C GLY A 209 8.44 -16.01 -2.40
N ALA A 210 8.56 -16.65 -1.22
CA ALA A 210 9.77 -17.27 -0.71
C ALA A 210 11.01 -16.34 -0.77
N LYS A 211 12.20 -16.92 -0.95
CA LYS A 211 13.47 -16.18 -0.95
C LYS A 211 13.61 -15.12 -2.06
N GLN A 212 12.81 -15.21 -3.11
CA GLN A 212 12.87 -14.24 -4.20
C GLN A 212 12.37 -12.86 -3.78
N VAL A 213 11.52 -12.76 -2.76
CA VAL A 213 11.03 -11.47 -2.22
C VAL A 213 12.17 -10.68 -1.58
N PRO A 214 12.87 -11.17 -0.53
CA PRO A 214 13.99 -10.42 0.04
C PRO A 214 15.13 -10.22 -0.98
N GLN A 215 15.41 -11.20 -1.84
CA GLN A 215 16.42 -11.03 -2.89
C GLN A 215 16.08 -9.88 -3.85
N GLY A 216 14.81 -9.72 -4.25
CA GLY A 216 14.37 -8.59 -5.06
C GLY A 216 14.58 -7.26 -4.34
N ALA A 217 14.15 -7.18 -3.07
CA ALA A 217 14.31 -5.99 -2.24
C ALA A 217 15.80 -5.63 -2.02
N ASP A 218 16.67 -6.63 -1.76
CA ASP A 218 18.12 -6.42 -1.58
C ASP A 218 18.81 -5.86 -2.85
N HIS A 219 18.20 -6.06 -4.02
CA HIS A 219 18.69 -5.55 -5.30
C HIS A 219 17.90 -4.33 -5.81
N GLY A 220 16.99 -3.77 -5.03
CA GLY A 220 16.16 -2.63 -5.44
C GLY A 220 15.23 -2.93 -6.61
N LEU A 221 14.79 -4.18 -6.76
CA LEU A 221 14.02 -4.62 -7.93
C LEU A 221 12.64 -5.17 -7.54
N PRO A 222 11.56 -4.66 -8.13
CA PRO A 222 10.23 -5.30 -8.04
C PRO A 222 10.28 -6.74 -8.56
N LEU A 223 9.37 -7.59 -8.05
CA LEU A 223 9.29 -9.01 -8.44
C LEU A 223 9.07 -9.22 -9.95
N ALA A 224 8.41 -8.28 -10.61
CA ALA A 224 8.24 -8.34 -12.06
C ALA A 224 9.59 -8.36 -12.81
N LYS A 225 10.62 -7.73 -12.26
CA LYS A 225 11.97 -7.65 -12.81
C LYS A 225 12.88 -8.75 -12.28
N SER A 226 12.91 -8.95 -10.96
CA SER A 226 13.80 -9.90 -10.30
C SER A 226 13.34 -11.35 -10.45
N ALA A 227 12.04 -11.60 -10.47
CA ALA A 227 11.44 -12.94 -10.48
C ALA A 227 10.08 -12.98 -11.21
N PRO A 228 10.03 -12.76 -12.54
CA PRO A 228 8.77 -12.61 -13.29
C PRO A 228 7.80 -13.80 -13.20
N LYS A 229 8.32 -14.98 -12.91
CA LYS A 229 7.53 -16.23 -12.78
C LYS A 229 7.08 -16.50 -11.35
N ASN A 230 7.45 -15.67 -10.37
CA ASN A 230 7.10 -15.84 -8.97
C ASN A 230 5.57 -15.87 -8.78
N PRO A 231 5.03 -16.81 -7.99
CA PRO A 231 3.60 -16.93 -7.78
C PRO A 231 2.99 -15.67 -7.12
N LEU A 232 3.68 -15.06 -6.16
CA LEU A 232 3.25 -13.80 -5.53
C LEU A 232 3.13 -12.69 -6.57
N ARG A 233 4.15 -12.51 -7.40
CA ARG A 233 4.13 -11.52 -8.49
C ARG A 233 2.92 -11.70 -9.39
N LYS A 234 2.59 -12.96 -9.76
CA LYS A 234 1.46 -13.23 -10.65
C LYS A 234 0.11 -12.84 -10.03
N GLU A 235 -0.06 -13.08 -8.73
CA GLU A 235 -1.30 -12.68 -8.06
C GLU A 235 -1.40 -11.14 -7.91
N ILE A 236 -0.27 -10.46 -7.61
CA ILE A 236 -0.24 -8.98 -7.57
C ILE A 236 -0.54 -8.40 -8.96
N ALA A 237 0.00 -8.99 -10.04
CA ALA A 237 -0.30 -8.56 -11.41
C ALA A 237 -1.78 -8.72 -11.78
N LYS A 238 -2.43 -9.81 -11.36
CA LYS A 238 -3.87 -9.99 -11.54
C LYS A 238 -4.67 -8.93 -10.78
N LEU A 239 -4.27 -8.67 -9.55
CA LEU A 239 -4.91 -7.61 -8.75
C LEU A 239 -4.76 -6.24 -9.41
N ALA A 240 -3.56 -5.89 -9.89
CA ALA A 240 -3.31 -4.65 -10.62
C ALA A 240 -4.22 -4.52 -11.86
N ALA A 241 -4.33 -5.58 -12.65
CA ALA A 241 -5.22 -5.61 -13.81
C ALA A 241 -6.69 -5.38 -13.42
N SER A 242 -7.18 -6.08 -12.37
CA SER A 242 -8.56 -5.90 -11.91
C SER A 242 -8.82 -4.49 -11.37
N LEU A 243 -7.87 -3.91 -10.63
CA LEU A 243 -7.99 -2.52 -10.14
C LEU A 243 -7.98 -1.51 -11.29
N HIS A 244 -7.20 -1.77 -12.33
CA HIS A 244 -7.14 -0.92 -13.50
C HIS A 244 -8.46 -0.97 -14.31
N GLU A 245 -9.03 -2.15 -14.52
CA GLU A 245 -10.33 -2.33 -15.17
C GLU A 245 -11.44 -1.58 -14.40
N LEU A 246 -11.51 -1.76 -13.07
CA LEU A 246 -12.48 -1.04 -12.23
C LEU A 246 -12.30 0.49 -12.29
N GLY A 247 -11.05 0.97 -12.32
CA GLY A 247 -10.76 2.39 -12.46
C GLY A 247 -11.25 2.97 -13.79
N GLN A 248 -11.05 2.26 -14.89
CA GLN A 248 -11.53 2.66 -16.21
C GLN A 248 -13.05 2.70 -16.31
N ASP A 249 -13.74 1.70 -15.75
CA ASP A 249 -15.20 1.64 -15.77
C ASP A 249 -15.84 2.75 -14.93
N GLY A 250 -15.22 3.10 -13.80
CA GLY A 250 -15.64 4.24 -12.99
C GLY A 250 -15.51 5.59 -13.72
N GLN A 251 -14.43 5.78 -14.48
CA GLN A 251 -14.22 6.99 -15.28
C GLN A 251 -15.24 7.09 -16.43
N LYS A 252 -15.54 5.99 -17.11
CA LYS A 252 -16.54 5.96 -18.19
C LYS A 252 -17.95 6.26 -17.67
N SER A 253 -18.30 5.74 -16.49
CA SER A 253 -19.62 6.01 -15.88
C SER A 253 -19.78 7.49 -15.49
N ASN A 254 -18.73 8.11 -14.95
CA ASN A 254 -18.74 9.52 -14.61
C ASN A 254 -18.79 10.43 -15.86
N ALA A 255 -18.10 10.05 -16.93
CA ALA A 255 -18.11 10.79 -18.20
C ALA A 255 -19.45 10.71 -18.96
N GLN A 256 -20.28 9.68 -18.69
CA GLN A 256 -21.62 9.55 -19.24
C GLN A 256 -22.70 10.24 -18.42
N ALA A 257 -22.40 10.62 -17.17
CA ALA A 257 -23.31 11.29 -16.25
C ALA A 257 -23.14 12.81 -16.19
N ALA A 258 -22.12 13.36 -16.85
CA ALA A 258 -21.80 14.78 -16.97
C ALA A 258 -22.19 15.31 -18.34
#